data_3192071d2ab17bd39a5a187a30ede485
#
_entry.id   3192071d2ab17bd39a5a187a30ede485
#
_cell.length_a   1.000
_cell.length_b   1.000
_cell.length_c   1.000
_cell.angle_alpha   90.00
_cell.angle_beta   90.00
_cell.angle_gamma   90.00
#
_symmetry.space_group_name_H-M   'P 1'
#
loop_
_entity.id
_entity.type
_entity.pdbx_description
1 polymer ?
#
loop_
_entity_poly.entity_id
_entity_poly.type
_entity_poly.pdbx_seq_one_letter_code
_entity_poly.pdbx_strand_id
1 'polypeptide(L)'
;LSRRVKDNNGAEQFWRGVAVSEGLAVGRVLRLRDGAPQSIYRATLDRKDVAREVARFQAAVELSRKQLLEIKERAERALGAEHAYIFDAHLLMLEDRKLLDEVEAYIRRERANAEWAVRVAADRLLAVYEEIKDDYLRERSSDIEDVTRRLLVALSGPHAKHKLMTDAIIVAEELLPSAAAELDFAHVRAVATDGGGWTSHTAIIARGMGLPAVVGLRELYRHARTGDEIIVDALRGEVILHPAERTVARCREEMANMRPARRRTLELAQAREPLRTLDGAEIALRANIELPAEFEGVRRFGAQGIGLYRTEFLLSQRGRMPTEDEQCAAYAEVAALAGADGAKVRLFDLGGEKLNADDSSAERNPALGLRAIRFFLRREDVLRTQARAILRAAAHGRLELVLPMVSDVAEVRRVRRIIETELARLRSEGQACNEVKIGAMIEVPSAVLTADRLARAVDFFSLGTNDLVQYLLAVDRSNDAVADWFRTLHPAVLQSIKRALEAAAGAGIPANVCGEMAATPAYAVVLLGLGARDLSMTTSSIPRVRRTLAGVSAGRAREIAEECLACETADEVEELVRVRLGAEWPQLFPPGSLPAPKRGA
;
A
#
# COMPACT_ATOMS: atom_id res chain seq x y z
N LEU A 1 -1.89 -21.56 -7.27
CA LEU A 1 -1.78 -22.61 -8.30
C LEU A 1 -2.09 -22.03 -9.68
N SER A 2 -1.05 -21.59 -10.42
CA SER A 2 -1.21 -21.16 -11.81
C SER A 2 -1.61 -22.37 -12.66
N ARG A 3 -2.87 -22.48 -13.04
CA ARG A 3 -3.33 -23.48 -14.01
C ARG A 3 -3.31 -22.87 -15.42
N ARG A 4 -2.50 -23.46 -16.30
CA ARG A 4 -2.62 -23.32 -17.75
C ARG A 4 -3.97 -23.89 -18.17
N VAL A 5 -4.98 -23.04 -18.37
CA VAL A 5 -6.28 -23.48 -18.93
C VAL A 5 -6.09 -23.52 -20.44
N LYS A 6 -5.91 -24.70 -20.98
CA LYS A 6 -6.01 -24.91 -22.45
C LYS A 6 -7.48 -24.95 -22.82
N ASP A 7 -7.94 -23.92 -23.49
CA ASP A 7 -9.21 -23.99 -24.20
C ASP A 7 -8.99 -24.61 -25.57
N ASN A 8 -9.89 -25.49 -25.99
CA ASN A 8 -9.76 -26.40 -27.14
C ASN A 8 -9.83 -25.74 -28.52
N ASN A 9 -9.70 -24.39 -28.60
CA ASN A 9 -9.82 -23.65 -29.87
C ASN A 9 -8.60 -22.73 -30.13
N GLY A 10 -7.42 -23.32 -30.19
CA GLY A 10 -6.17 -22.83 -30.79
C GLY A 10 -5.78 -21.38 -30.47
N ALA A 11 -4.81 -21.18 -29.60
CA ALA A 11 -3.86 -20.07 -29.43
C ALA A 11 -3.98 -19.13 -28.23
N GLU A 12 -5.12 -18.90 -27.58
CA GLU A 12 -5.18 -18.03 -26.38
C GLU A 12 -4.48 -18.71 -25.22
N GLN A 13 -3.58 -17.96 -24.54
CA GLN A 13 -2.88 -18.45 -23.36
C GLN A 13 -3.26 -17.56 -22.17
N PHE A 14 -3.64 -18.20 -21.05
CA PHE A 14 -4.14 -17.52 -19.86
C PHE A 14 -3.18 -17.71 -18.69
N TRP A 15 -2.89 -16.62 -17.98
CA TRP A 15 -2.17 -16.60 -16.72
C TRP A 15 -3.03 -15.95 -15.65
N ARG A 16 -2.90 -16.41 -14.42
CA ARG A 16 -3.53 -15.81 -13.24
C ARG A 16 -2.48 -15.34 -12.25
N GLY A 17 -2.66 -14.15 -11.76
CA GLY A 17 -1.82 -13.50 -10.77
C GLY A 17 -2.65 -12.69 -9.79
N VAL A 18 -1.98 -11.81 -9.08
CA VAL A 18 -2.58 -10.89 -8.13
C VAL A 18 -2.83 -9.55 -8.82
N ALA A 19 -4.07 -9.11 -8.87
CA ALA A 19 -4.42 -7.76 -9.34
C ALA A 19 -4.01 -6.74 -8.27
N VAL A 20 -3.00 -5.93 -8.56
CA VAL A 20 -2.46 -4.95 -7.60
C VAL A 20 -2.86 -3.51 -7.91
N SER A 21 -3.32 -3.25 -9.13
CA SER A 21 -3.88 -1.95 -9.54
C SER A 21 -4.92 -2.21 -10.62
N GLU A 22 -6.15 -1.81 -10.37
CA GLU A 22 -7.30 -2.19 -11.18
C GLU A 22 -7.36 -1.53 -12.55
N GLY A 23 -7.95 -2.25 -13.48
CA GLY A 23 -8.26 -1.78 -14.82
C GLY A 23 -8.16 -2.88 -15.86
N LEU A 24 -8.52 -2.54 -17.08
CA LEU A 24 -8.46 -3.41 -18.25
C LEU A 24 -7.66 -2.71 -19.35
N ALA A 25 -6.67 -3.40 -19.90
CA ALA A 25 -5.86 -2.87 -20.98
C ALA A 25 -5.67 -3.92 -22.09
N VAL A 26 -5.76 -3.47 -23.32
CA VAL A 26 -5.43 -4.24 -24.53
C VAL A 26 -4.31 -3.51 -25.24
N GLY A 27 -3.25 -4.21 -25.60
CA GLY A 27 -2.10 -3.59 -26.25
C GLY A 27 -1.06 -4.59 -26.72
N ARG A 28 0.13 -4.08 -27.03
CA ARG A 28 1.27 -4.89 -27.43
C ARG A 28 2.28 -4.99 -26.30
N VAL A 29 2.87 -6.15 -26.16
CA VAL A 29 3.93 -6.43 -25.21
C VAL A 29 5.16 -5.58 -25.51
N LEU A 30 5.68 -4.90 -24.51
CA LEU A 30 7.06 -4.49 -24.40
C LEU A 30 7.72 -5.34 -23.31
N ARG A 31 8.51 -6.31 -23.73
CA ARG A 31 9.28 -7.13 -22.81
C ARG A 31 10.49 -6.34 -22.32
N LEU A 32 10.48 -5.95 -21.04
CA LEU A 32 11.67 -5.39 -20.44
C LEU A 32 12.62 -6.51 -20.09
N ARG A 33 13.77 -6.52 -20.76
CA ARG A 33 14.87 -7.40 -20.38
C ARG A 33 15.56 -6.79 -19.17
N ASP A 34 15.87 -7.62 -18.21
CA ASP A 34 16.85 -7.27 -17.19
C ASP A 34 18.16 -6.89 -17.89
N GLY A 35 18.49 -5.61 -17.82
CA GLY A 35 19.63 -5.04 -18.55
C GLY A 35 21.01 -5.47 -18.02
N ALA A 36 21.08 -6.48 -17.15
CA ALA A 36 22.35 -7.05 -16.74
C ALA A 36 23.01 -7.80 -17.91
N PRO A 37 24.31 -7.63 -18.15
CA PRO A 37 25.03 -8.39 -19.15
C PRO A 37 24.88 -9.89 -18.87
N GLN A 38 24.42 -10.65 -19.86
CA GLN A 38 24.08 -12.08 -19.73
C GLN A 38 25.25 -12.98 -19.31
N SER A 39 26.48 -12.47 -19.33
CA SER A 39 27.65 -13.15 -18.81
C SER A 39 28.71 -12.16 -18.35
N ILE A 40 28.87 -12.06 -17.04
CA ILE A 40 30.01 -11.35 -16.44
C ILE A 40 31.16 -12.35 -16.35
N TYR A 41 32.21 -12.13 -17.10
CA TYR A 41 33.43 -12.95 -17.05
C TYR A 41 34.55 -12.18 -16.37
N ARG A 42 35.41 -12.91 -15.67
CA ARG A 42 36.60 -12.37 -15.07
C ARG A 42 37.68 -12.14 -16.18
N ALA A 43 38.06 -10.88 -16.37
CA ALA A 43 39.20 -10.55 -17.21
C ALA A 43 40.37 -10.15 -16.30
N THR A 44 41.55 -10.68 -16.58
CA THR A 44 42.78 -10.32 -15.85
C THR A 44 43.42 -9.09 -16.50
N LEU A 45 43.73 -8.08 -15.69
CA LEU A 45 44.28 -6.81 -16.12
C LEU A 45 45.83 -6.80 -16.04
N ASP A 46 46.45 -6.14 -16.97
CA ASP A 46 47.86 -5.77 -16.83
C ASP A 46 48.03 -4.75 -15.70
N ARG A 47 49.20 -4.76 -15.05
CA ARG A 47 49.53 -3.85 -13.94
C ARG A 47 49.34 -2.36 -14.30
N LYS A 48 49.60 -1.98 -15.55
CA LYS A 48 49.46 -0.62 -16.09
C LYS A 48 47.99 -0.18 -16.26
N ASP A 49 47.07 -1.15 -16.43
CA ASP A 49 45.66 -0.87 -16.72
C ASP A 49 44.79 -0.80 -15.46
N VAL A 50 45.30 -1.24 -14.28
CA VAL A 50 44.56 -1.26 -13.02
C VAL A 50 44.06 0.14 -12.62
N ALA A 51 44.90 1.17 -12.74
CA ALA A 51 44.51 2.54 -12.40
C ALA A 51 43.37 3.07 -13.31
N ARG A 52 43.44 2.72 -14.61
CA ARG A 52 42.40 3.09 -15.58
C ARG A 52 41.07 2.38 -15.28
N GLU A 53 41.14 1.13 -14.83
CA GLU A 53 39.94 0.35 -14.50
C GLU A 53 39.24 0.86 -13.23
N VAL A 54 40.03 1.25 -12.22
CA VAL A 54 39.47 1.92 -11.03
C VAL A 54 38.81 3.25 -11.41
N ALA A 55 39.44 4.05 -12.28
CA ALA A 55 38.83 5.30 -12.76
C ALA A 55 37.52 5.03 -13.56
N ARG A 56 37.48 3.93 -14.35
CA ARG A 56 36.25 3.49 -15.06
C ARG A 56 35.16 3.12 -14.09
N PHE A 57 35.47 2.42 -13.02
CA PHE A 57 34.52 2.10 -11.96
C PHE A 57 33.98 3.37 -11.29
N GLN A 58 34.84 4.28 -10.87
CA GLN A 58 34.45 5.56 -10.25
C GLN A 58 33.56 6.40 -11.18
N ALA A 59 33.85 6.43 -12.47
CA ALA A 59 33.02 7.10 -13.48
C ALA A 59 31.63 6.44 -13.61
N ALA A 60 31.56 5.12 -13.51
CA ALA A 60 30.29 4.39 -13.53
C ALA A 60 29.42 4.64 -12.28
N VAL A 61 30.07 4.76 -11.10
CA VAL A 61 29.40 5.15 -9.85
C VAL A 61 28.79 6.54 -9.98
N GLU A 62 29.56 7.53 -10.44
CA GLU A 62 29.09 8.91 -10.58
C GLU A 62 27.98 9.02 -11.65
N LEU A 63 28.09 8.28 -12.76
CA LEU A 63 27.05 8.20 -13.77
C LEU A 63 25.76 7.60 -13.20
N SER A 64 25.86 6.51 -12.44
CA SER A 64 24.73 5.85 -11.78
C SER A 64 24.06 6.78 -10.77
N ARG A 65 24.85 7.51 -9.98
CA ARG A 65 24.38 8.49 -9.01
C ARG A 65 23.61 9.63 -9.70
N LYS A 66 24.18 10.22 -10.76
CA LYS A 66 23.53 11.27 -11.54
C LYS A 66 22.20 10.81 -12.13
N GLN A 67 22.17 9.61 -12.72
CA GLN A 67 20.95 9.02 -13.26
C GLN A 67 19.89 8.80 -12.19
N LEU A 68 20.27 8.28 -11.00
CA LEU A 68 19.34 8.10 -9.89
C LEU A 68 18.76 9.41 -9.38
N LEU A 69 19.55 10.48 -9.31
CA LEU A 69 19.05 11.81 -8.95
C LEU A 69 18.03 12.34 -9.98
N GLU A 70 18.34 12.22 -11.28
CA GLU A 70 17.40 12.63 -12.35
C GLU A 70 16.09 11.80 -12.31
N ILE A 71 16.20 10.55 -11.92
CA ILE A 71 15.09 9.61 -11.75
C ILE A 71 14.26 10.01 -10.53
N LYS A 72 14.91 10.23 -9.40
CA LYS A 72 14.28 10.69 -8.17
C LYS A 72 13.48 11.98 -8.42
N GLU A 73 14.08 12.99 -9.05
CA GLU A 73 13.38 14.22 -9.39
C GLU A 73 12.19 14.03 -10.34
N ARG A 74 12.26 13.08 -11.27
CA ARG A 74 11.11 12.74 -12.14
C ARG A 74 10.03 11.98 -11.37
N ALA A 75 10.42 11.04 -10.53
CA ALA A 75 9.51 10.32 -9.66
C ALA A 75 8.83 11.27 -8.65
N GLU A 76 9.56 12.20 -8.06
CA GLU A 76 9.01 13.25 -7.19
C GLU A 76 7.96 14.09 -7.90
N ARG A 77 8.21 14.48 -9.15
CA ARG A 77 7.24 15.25 -9.96
C ARG A 77 6.02 14.44 -10.42
N ALA A 78 6.19 13.15 -10.66
CA ALA A 78 5.13 12.29 -11.22
C ALA A 78 4.33 11.52 -10.15
N LEU A 79 4.98 11.13 -9.05
CA LEU A 79 4.46 10.22 -8.04
C LEU A 79 4.45 10.84 -6.62
N GLY A 80 5.07 12.03 -6.45
CA GLY A 80 5.30 12.65 -5.15
C GLY A 80 6.62 12.21 -4.51
N ALA A 81 7.12 13.04 -3.58
CA ALA A 81 8.42 12.85 -2.93
C ALA A 81 8.53 11.52 -2.15
N GLU A 82 7.39 10.99 -1.72
CA GLU A 82 7.31 9.77 -0.92
C GLU A 82 7.56 8.47 -1.70
N HIS A 83 7.24 8.44 -2.98
CA HIS A 83 7.58 7.29 -3.82
C HIS A 83 9.04 7.37 -4.31
N ALA A 84 9.65 8.55 -4.17
CA ALA A 84 11.04 8.81 -4.51
C ALA A 84 12.03 8.40 -3.39
N TYR A 85 11.57 8.14 -2.16
CA TYR A 85 12.45 7.69 -1.05
C TYR A 85 13.14 6.35 -1.32
N ILE A 86 12.55 5.50 -2.17
CA ILE A 86 13.18 4.24 -2.60
C ILE A 86 14.54 4.53 -3.25
N PHE A 87 14.63 5.64 -3.99
CA PHE A 87 15.89 6.05 -4.61
C PHE A 87 16.89 6.63 -3.62
N ASP A 88 16.46 7.09 -2.43
CA ASP A 88 17.39 7.53 -1.37
C ASP A 88 18.17 6.35 -0.80
N ALA A 89 17.54 5.19 -0.63
CA ALA A 89 18.23 3.96 -0.23
C ALA A 89 19.29 3.55 -1.27
N HIS A 90 18.95 3.62 -2.56
CA HIS A 90 19.89 3.32 -3.64
C HIS A 90 21.04 4.35 -3.72
N LEU A 91 20.76 5.64 -3.49
CA LEU A 91 21.79 6.68 -3.43
C LEU A 91 22.74 6.46 -2.25
N LEU A 92 22.22 6.13 -1.06
CA LEU A 92 23.02 5.79 0.11
C LEU A 92 23.92 4.57 -0.13
N MET A 93 23.43 3.55 -0.85
CA MET A 93 24.24 2.38 -1.22
C MET A 93 25.34 2.74 -2.21
N LEU A 94 25.09 3.65 -3.17
CA LEU A 94 26.12 4.17 -4.08
C LEU A 94 27.14 5.09 -3.40
N GLU A 95 26.82 5.61 -2.22
CA GLU A 95 27.70 6.46 -1.39
C GLU A 95 28.39 5.65 -0.26
N ASP A 96 28.04 4.36 -0.10
CA ASP A 96 28.65 3.50 0.93
C ASP A 96 30.14 3.25 0.63
N ARG A 97 30.98 3.92 1.41
CA ARG A 97 32.44 3.82 1.28
C ARG A 97 32.96 2.40 1.44
N LYS A 98 32.31 1.57 2.30
CA LYS A 98 32.75 0.18 2.49
C LYS A 98 32.58 -0.63 1.20
N LEU A 99 31.44 -0.49 0.54
CA LEU A 99 31.18 -1.17 -0.72
C LEU A 99 32.14 -0.69 -1.82
N LEU A 100 32.28 0.63 -1.97
CA LEU A 100 33.13 1.23 -3.00
C LEU A 100 34.61 0.87 -2.80
N ASP A 101 35.11 1.00 -1.56
CA ASP A 101 36.49 0.67 -1.19
C ASP A 101 36.78 -0.83 -1.37
N GLU A 102 35.82 -1.70 -1.10
CA GLU A 102 35.95 -3.15 -1.31
C GLU A 102 36.09 -3.50 -2.79
N VAL A 103 35.29 -2.88 -3.67
CA VAL A 103 35.35 -3.07 -5.11
C VAL A 103 36.71 -2.58 -5.63
N GLU A 104 37.15 -1.37 -5.25
CA GLU A 104 38.47 -0.83 -5.67
C GLU A 104 39.61 -1.70 -5.15
N ALA A 105 39.58 -2.12 -3.90
CA ALA A 105 40.60 -3.01 -3.32
C ALA A 105 40.66 -4.34 -4.06
N TYR A 106 39.49 -4.88 -4.45
CA TYR A 106 39.42 -6.12 -5.23
C TYR A 106 40.04 -5.94 -6.62
N ILE A 107 39.71 -4.85 -7.36
CA ILE A 107 40.33 -4.54 -8.66
C ILE A 107 41.85 -4.46 -8.54
N ARG A 108 42.36 -3.76 -7.52
CA ARG A 108 43.81 -3.57 -7.31
C ARG A 108 44.51 -4.86 -6.92
N ARG A 109 43.93 -5.65 -5.99
CA ARG A 109 44.53 -6.87 -5.47
C ARG A 109 44.51 -8.01 -6.47
N GLU A 110 43.32 -8.25 -7.06
CA GLU A 110 43.09 -9.39 -7.95
C GLU A 110 43.36 -9.10 -9.42
N ARG A 111 43.63 -7.81 -9.75
CA ARG A 111 43.76 -7.32 -11.13
C ARG A 111 42.62 -7.80 -12.03
N ALA A 112 41.39 -7.72 -11.54
CA ALA A 112 40.18 -8.11 -12.25
C ALA A 112 39.45 -6.88 -12.80
N ASN A 113 38.66 -7.07 -13.85
CA ASN A 113 37.79 -6.02 -14.41
C ASN A 113 36.73 -5.58 -13.41
N ALA A 114 36.23 -4.34 -13.55
CA ALA A 114 35.30 -3.71 -12.64
C ALA A 114 33.96 -4.47 -12.53
N GLU A 115 33.46 -5.01 -13.64
CA GLU A 115 32.21 -5.79 -13.64
C GLU A 115 32.32 -7.01 -12.71
N TRP A 116 33.42 -7.73 -12.79
CA TRP A 116 33.67 -8.89 -11.93
C TRP A 116 33.85 -8.48 -10.47
N ALA A 117 34.56 -7.40 -10.20
CA ALA A 117 34.77 -6.89 -8.84
C ALA A 117 33.43 -6.45 -8.18
N VAL A 118 32.58 -5.73 -8.92
CA VAL A 118 31.23 -5.33 -8.47
C VAL A 118 30.37 -6.57 -8.17
N ARG A 119 30.40 -7.57 -9.04
CA ARG A 119 29.64 -8.81 -8.81
C ARG A 119 30.09 -9.54 -7.55
N VAL A 120 31.41 -9.70 -7.35
CA VAL A 120 31.94 -10.38 -6.16
C VAL A 120 31.61 -9.64 -4.86
N ALA A 121 31.69 -8.30 -4.87
CA ALA A 121 31.32 -7.50 -3.71
C ALA A 121 29.81 -7.59 -3.41
N ALA A 122 28.98 -7.55 -4.45
CA ALA A 122 27.53 -7.71 -4.31
C ALA A 122 27.15 -9.11 -3.80
N ASP A 123 27.73 -10.18 -4.35
CA ASP A 123 27.45 -11.56 -3.91
C ASP A 123 27.82 -11.78 -2.44
N ARG A 124 28.92 -11.16 -1.97
CA ARG A 124 29.30 -11.18 -0.55
C ARG A 124 28.31 -10.45 0.34
N LEU A 125 27.87 -9.28 -0.12
CA LEU A 125 26.90 -8.47 0.60
C LEU A 125 25.57 -9.22 0.68
N LEU A 126 25.09 -9.77 -0.43
CA LEU A 126 23.85 -10.57 -0.49
C LEU A 126 23.92 -11.80 0.43
N ALA A 127 25.06 -12.52 0.45
CA ALA A 127 25.23 -13.66 1.34
C ALA A 127 25.10 -13.29 2.83
N VAL A 128 25.54 -12.09 3.23
CA VAL A 128 25.35 -11.58 4.59
C VAL A 128 23.85 -11.31 4.87
N TYR A 129 23.12 -10.79 3.88
CA TYR A 129 21.69 -10.53 4.03
C TYR A 129 20.83 -11.80 3.98
N GLU A 130 21.26 -12.84 3.25
CA GLU A 130 20.59 -14.16 3.24
C GLU A 130 20.70 -14.90 4.57
N GLU A 131 21.78 -14.70 5.35
CA GLU A 131 21.94 -15.26 6.70
C GLU A 131 21.07 -14.56 7.75
N ILE A 132 20.55 -13.38 7.45
CA ILE A 132 19.68 -12.61 8.36
C ILE A 132 18.25 -13.14 8.23
N LYS A 133 17.69 -13.62 9.34
CA LYS A 133 16.32 -14.18 9.42
C LYS A 133 15.21 -13.12 9.42
N ASP A 134 15.47 -11.92 8.96
CA ASP A 134 14.54 -10.79 8.97
C ASP A 134 14.01 -10.54 7.55
N ASP A 135 12.68 -10.63 7.40
CA ASP A 135 12.00 -10.45 6.10
C ASP A 135 12.17 -9.04 5.53
N TYR A 136 12.26 -8.02 6.39
CA TYR A 136 12.51 -6.63 5.97
C TYR A 136 13.92 -6.42 5.40
N LEU A 137 14.93 -7.07 6.01
CA LEU A 137 16.29 -7.02 5.51
C LEU A 137 16.46 -7.88 4.25
N ARG A 138 15.65 -8.91 4.09
CA ARG A 138 15.60 -9.73 2.87
C ARG A 138 14.96 -8.96 1.69
N GLU A 139 13.98 -8.08 1.95
CA GLU A 139 13.46 -7.15 0.92
C GLU A 139 14.54 -6.17 0.44
N ARG A 140 15.51 -5.80 1.29
CA ARG A 140 16.67 -4.97 0.91
C ARG A 140 17.69 -5.69 0.02
N SER A 141 17.66 -7.00 -0.10
CA SER A 141 18.48 -7.72 -1.07
C SER A 141 18.15 -7.30 -2.51
N SER A 142 16.87 -7.01 -2.79
CA SER A 142 16.43 -6.50 -4.09
C SER A 142 17.01 -5.11 -4.41
N ASP A 143 17.20 -4.25 -3.40
CA ASP A 143 17.81 -2.93 -3.58
C ASP A 143 19.30 -3.06 -3.92
N ILE A 144 20.00 -4.00 -3.27
CA ILE A 144 21.43 -4.31 -3.58
C ILE A 144 21.56 -4.84 -5.01
N GLU A 145 20.65 -5.73 -5.41
CA GLU A 145 20.60 -6.26 -6.77
C GLU A 145 20.35 -5.15 -7.80
N ASP A 146 19.45 -4.21 -7.52
CA ASP A 146 19.15 -3.09 -8.43
C ASP A 146 20.33 -2.13 -8.57
N VAL A 147 20.98 -1.74 -7.46
CA VAL A 147 22.18 -0.89 -7.47
C VAL A 147 23.35 -1.59 -8.19
N THR A 148 23.54 -2.89 -7.93
CA THR A 148 24.57 -3.71 -8.60
C THR A 148 24.32 -3.75 -10.11
N ARG A 149 23.10 -4.03 -10.53
CA ARG A 149 22.70 -4.04 -11.94
C ARG A 149 22.93 -2.71 -12.62
N ARG A 150 22.59 -1.61 -11.95
CA ARG A 150 22.82 -0.26 -12.46
C ARG A 150 24.30 0.03 -12.69
N LEU A 151 25.16 -0.35 -11.75
CA LEU A 151 26.61 -0.21 -11.89
C LEU A 151 27.14 -1.04 -13.08
N LEU A 152 26.65 -2.27 -13.24
CA LEU A 152 27.03 -3.14 -14.36
C LEU A 152 26.59 -2.58 -15.72
N VAL A 153 25.40 -1.99 -15.79
CA VAL A 153 24.90 -1.30 -16.99
C VAL A 153 25.75 -0.08 -17.30
N ALA A 154 26.08 0.74 -16.28
CA ALA A 154 26.95 1.91 -16.45
C ALA A 154 28.35 1.54 -16.91
N LEU A 155 28.90 0.42 -16.43
CA LEU A 155 30.19 -0.13 -16.88
C LEU A 155 30.16 -0.67 -18.32
N SER A 156 29.00 -1.14 -18.79
CA SER A 156 28.85 -1.71 -20.14
C SER A 156 28.75 -0.64 -21.25
N GLY A 157 28.72 0.64 -20.92
CA GLY A 157 28.65 1.76 -21.87
C GLY A 157 27.23 2.27 -22.16
N PRO A 158 27.09 3.31 -23.01
CA PRO A 158 25.79 3.97 -23.22
C PRO A 158 24.80 3.05 -23.92
N HIS A 159 23.75 2.64 -23.22
CA HIS A 159 22.62 1.92 -23.79
C HIS A 159 21.59 2.92 -24.33
N ALA A 160 20.99 2.61 -25.47
CA ALA A 160 19.95 3.42 -26.07
C ALA A 160 18.74 3.47 -25.11
N LYS A 161 18.33 4.66 -24.70
CA LYS A 161 17.07 4.88 -23.99
C LYS A 161 15.94 4.29 -24.83
N HIS A 162 15.16 3.36 -24.28
CA HIS A 162 13.95 2.86 -24.92
C HIS A 162 12.92 4.00 -25.01
N LYS A 163 12.97 4.75 -26.11
CA LYS A 163 11.96 5.75 -26.40
C LYS A 163 10.72 4.99 -26.88
N LEU A 164 9.74 4.80 -25.99
CA LEU A 164 8.44 4.27 -26.37
C LEU A 164 7.78 5.25 -27.34
N MET A 165 7.63 4.85 -28.59
CA MET A 165 6.95 5.64 -29.62
C MET A 165 5.48 5.22 -29.79
N THR A 166 5.02 4.17 -29.08
CA THR A 166 3.66 3.64 -29.15
C THR A 166 3.22 3.09 -27.80
N ASP A 167 1.92 3.11 -27.57
CA ASP A 167 1.30 2.54 -26.38
C ASP A 167 1.64 1.07 -26.19
N ALA A 168 2.23 0.71 -25.04
CA ALA A 168 2.70 -0.63 -24.75
C ALA A 168 2.23 -1.17 -23.39
N ILE A 169 2.16 -2.48 -23.29
CA ILE A 169 1.98 -3.20 -22.02
C ILE A 169 3.33 -3.79 -21.63
N ILE A 170 3.78 -3.41 -20.43
CA ILE A 170 5.06 -3.85 -19.90
C ILE A 170 4.94 -5.28 -19.38
N VAL A 171 5.84 -6.16 -19.85
CA VAL A 171 6.01 -7.51 -19.31
C VAL A 171 7.45 -7.67 -18.84
N ALA A 172 7.64 -7.98 -17.54
CA ALA A 172 8.93 -8.13 -16.90
C ALA A 172 8.93 -9.32 -15.92
N GLU A 173 10.09 -9.80 -15.52
CA GLU A 173 10.19 -10.72 -14.38
C GLU A 173 9.79 -9.99 -13.10
N GLU A 174 10.35 -8.80 -12.86
CA GLU A 174 9.94 -7.83 -11.86
C GLU A 174 10.17 -6.41 -12.41
N LEU A 175 9.31 -5.46 -12.08
CA LEU A 175 9.52 -4.06 -12.45
C LEU A 175 10.24 -3.35 -11.31
N LEU A 176 11.55 -3.29 -11.40
CA LEU A 176 12.38 -2.59 -10.44
C LEU A 176 12.22 -1.07 -10.57
N PRO A 177 12.41 -0.31 -9.47
CA PRO A 177 12.31 1.15 -9.49
C PRO A 177 13.20 1.82 -10.54
N SER A 178 14.40 1.31 -10.75
CA SER A 178 15.34 1.82 -11.75
C SER A 178 14.82 1.65 -13.18
N ALA A 179 14.28 0.48 -13.51
CA ALA A 179 13.71 0.20 -14.81
C ALA A 179 12.42 1.00 -15.06
N ALA A 180 11.59 1.12 -14.02
CA ALA A 180 10.37 1.92 -14.07
C ALA A 180 10.67 3.39 -14.39
N ALA A 181 11.72 3.94 -13.82
CA ALA A 181 12.08 5.34 -13.97
C ALA A 181 12.65 5.70 -15.36
N GLU A 182 13.10 4.73 -16.12
CA GLU A 182 13.52 4.89 -17.52
C GLU A 182 12.35 4.88 -18.51
N LEU A 183 11.17 4.45 -18.05
CA LEU A 183 9.96 4.37 -18.90
C LEU A 183 9.29 5.75 -19.04
N ASP A 184 8.79 6.00 -20.23
CA ASP A 184 7.83 7.08 -20.45
C ASP A 184 6.41 6.54 -20.18
N PHE A 185 5.95 6.74 -18.97
CA PHE A 185 4.64 6.26 -18.53
C PHE A 185 3.44 6.84 -19.29
N ALA A 186 3.62 7.92 -20.04
CA ALA A 186 2.56 8.43 -20.91
C ALA A 186 2.13 7.43 -21.98
N HIS A 187 3.04 6.52 -22.34
CA HIS A 187 2.84 5.46 -23.34
C HIS A 187 2.70 4.06 -22.74
N VAL A 188 2.70 3.91 -21.40
CA VAL A 188 2.45 2.63 -20.73
C VAL A 188 0.96 2.47 -20.47
N ARG A 189 0.38 1.35 -20.89
CA ARG A 189 -1.05 1.04 -20.73
C ARG A 189 -1.36 0.11 -19.56
N ALA A 190 -0.46 -0.80 -19.25
CA ALA A 190 -0.55 -1.74 -18.14
C ALA A 190 0.80 -2.37 -17.82
N VAL A 191 0.89 -3.05 -16.68
CA VAL A 191 2.07 -3.79 -16.24
C VAL A 191 1.67 -5.22 -15.88
N ALA A 192 2.49 -6.20 -16.29
CA ALA A 192 2.34 -7.61 -15.94
C ALA A 192 3.71 -8.19 -15.56
N THR A 193 3.86 -8.76 -14.34
CA THR A 193 5.14 -9.31 -13.87
C THR A 193 5.01 -10.73 -13.34
N ASP A 194 6.09 -11.50 -13.52
CA ASP A 194 6.17 -12.88 -13.04
C ASP A 194 6.36 -12.93 -11.52
N GLY A 195 7.16 -12.02 -10.98
CA GLY A 195 7.37 -11.84 -9.55
C GLY A 195 6.49 -10.75 -8.94
N GLY A 196 6.59 -10.60 -7.63
CA GLY A 196 5.93 -9.56 -6.85
C GLY A 196 4.58 -9.98 -6.25
N GLY A 197 4.22 -9.28 -5.19
CA GLY A 197 2.97 -9.40 -4.46
C GLY A 197 2.30 -8.03 -4.29
N TRP A 198 1.35 -7.94 -3.37
CA TRP A 198 0.60 -6.71 -3.10
C TRP A 198 1.46 -5.53 -2.64
N THR A 199 2.54 -5.82 -1.93
CA THR A 199 3.50 -4.84 -1.37
C THR A 199 4.74 -4.62 -2.24
N SER A 200 4.88 -5.32 -3.36
CA SER A 200 6.05 -5.22 -4.24
C SER A 200 6.22 -3.83 -4.85
N HIS A 201 7.44 -3.48 -5.25
CA HIS A 201 7.77 -2.23 -5.94
C HIS A 201 6.88 -2.01 -7.17
N THR A 202 6.67 -3.07 -7.98
CA THR A 202 5.75 -3.05 -9.12
C THR A 202 4.34 -2.60 -8.72
N ALA A 203 3.83 -3.14 -7.61
CA ALA A 203 2.47 -2.84 -7.13
C ALA A 203 2.34 -1.38 -6.67
N ILE A 204 3.36 -0.87 -5.96
CA ILE A 204 3.40 0.52 -5.49
C ILE A 204 3.44 1.48 -6.69
N ILE A 205 4.34 1.24 -7.64
CA ILE A 205 4.48 2.07 -8.84
C ILE A 205 3.19 2.06 -9.67
N ALA A 206 2.61 0.88 -9.92
CA ALA A 206 1.40 0.76 -10.72
C ALA A 206 0.20 1.48 -10.08
N ARG A 207 0.03 1.38 -8.75
CA ARG A 207 -1.01 2.12 -8.01
C ARG A 207 -0.80 3.63 -8.06
N GLY A 208 0.44 4.08 -7.82
CA GLY A 208 0.78 5.50 -7.90
C GLY A 208 0.51 6.10 -9.26
N MET A 209 0.76 5.35 -10.34
CA MET A 209 0.52 5.77 -11.73
C MET A 209 -0.91 5.52 -12.21
N GLY A 210 -1.75 4.82 -11.44
CA GLY A 210 -3.10 4.41 -11.84
C GLY A 210 -3.13 3.50 -13.07
N LEU A 211 -2.08 2.69 -13.25
CA LEU A 211 -1.95 1.74 -14.35
C LEU A 211 -2.52 0.38 -13.95
N PRO A 212 -3.33 -0.29 -14.79
CA PRO A 212 -3.72 -1.67 -14.58
C PRO A 212 -2.49 -2.56 -14.38
N ALA A 213 -2.46 -3.37 -13.31
CA ALA A 213 -1.32 -4.24 -13.06
C ALA A 213 -1.70 -5.58 -12.43
N VAL A 214 -1.08 -6.65 -12.96
CA VAL A 214 -1.17 -8.02 -12.44
C VAL A 214 0.24 -8.53 -12.19
N VAL A 215 0.50 -9.00 -10.98
CA VAL A 215 1.81 -9.52 -10.54
C VAL A 215 1.72 -11.00 -10.15
N GLY A 216 2.84 -11.67 -9.94
CA GLY A 216 2.86 -13.07 -9.52
C GLY A 216 2.47 -14.07 -10.61
N LEU A 217 2.68 -13.75 -11.89
CA LEU A 217 2.29 -14.57 -13.04
C LEU A 217 3.23 -15.76 -13.30
N ARG A 218 4.44 -15.73 -12.72
CA ARG A 218 5.46 -16.80 -12.67
C ARG A 218 6.15 -17.19 -13.96
N GLU A 219 5.44 -17.27 -15.09
CA GLU A 219 5.99 -17.78 -16.35
C GLU A 219 5.61 -16.94 -17.58
N LEU A 220 4.87 -15.84 -17.41
CA LEU A 220 4.44 -14.99 -18.53
C LEU A 220 5.64 -14.43 -19.29
N TYR A 221 6.67 -13.98 -18.55
CA TYR A 221 7.87 -13.38 -19.14
C TYR A 221 8.59 -14.31 -20.12
N ARG A 222 8.61 -15.62 -19.86
CA ARG A 222 9.26 -16.61 -20.73
C ARG A 222 8.49 -16.83 -22.04
N HIS A 223 7.18 -16.65 -22.02
CA HIS A 223 6.31 -16.91 -23.16
C HIS A 223 6.04 -15.67 -24.00
N ALA A 224 5.98 -14.49 -23.41
CA ALA A 224 5.72 -13.23 -24.08
C ALA A 224 6.93 -12.73 -24.88
N ARG A 225 6.69 -12.19 -26.07
CA ARG A 225 7.70 -11.53 -26.91
C ARG A 225 7.27 -10.09 -27.18
N THR A 226 8.23 -9.19 -27.31
CA THR A 226 7.92 -7.81 -27.70
C THR A 226 7.18 -7.79 -29.03
N GLY A 227 6.03 -7.09 -29.05
CA GLY A 227 5.13 -7.01 -30.19
C GLY A 227 3.94 -7.96 -30.15
N ASP A 228 3.93 -8.99 -29.29
CA ASP A 228 2.77 -9.87 -29.11
C ASP A 228 1.55 -9.08 -28.63
N GLU A 229 0.35 -9.49 -29.06
CA GLU A 229 -0.89 -8.91 -28.56
C GLU A 229 -1.22 -9.51 -27.19
N ILE A 230 -1.59 -8.66 -26.24
CA ILE A 230 -1.83 -9.05 -24.84
C ILE A 230 -3.00 -8.26 -24.26
N ILE A 231 -3.76 -8.91 -23.38
CA ILE A 231 -4.77 -8.30 -22.53
C ILE A 231 -4.32 -8.44 -21.07
N VAL A 232 -4.36 -7.34 -20.32
CA VAL A 232 -4.21 -7.33 -18.85
C VAL A 232 -5.56 -6.99 -18.25
N ASP A 233 -6.20 -7.97 -17.64
CA ASP A 233 -7.45 -7.82 -16.90
C ASP A 233 -7.13 -7.80 -15.40
N ALA A 234 -6.79 -6.63 -14.92
CA ALA A 234 -6.52 -6.42 -13.49
C ALA A 234 -7.80 -6.23 -12.66
N LEU A 235 -8.99 -6.45 -13.23
CA LEU A 235 -10.23 -6.59 -12.47
C LEU A 235 -10.39 -8.05 -12.00
N ARG A 236 -9.91 -9.00 -12.82
CA ARG A 236 -10.01 -10.44 -12.56
C ARG A 236 -8.68 -11.09 -12.17
N GLY A 237 -7.56 -10.32 -12.21
CA GLY A 237 -6.22 -10.85 -11.99
C GLY A 237 -5.75 -11.79 -13.10
N GLU A 238 -6.21 -11.58 -14.33
CA GLU A 238 -5.93 -12.43 -15.48
C GLU A 238 -5.12 -11.69 -16.55
N VAL A 239 -4.23 -12.43 -17.21
CA VAL A 239 -3.49 -11.94 -18.37
C VAL A 239 -3.69 -12.96 -19.51
N ILE A 240 -4.01 -12.44 -20.70
CA ILE A 240 -4.26 -13.26 -21.90
C ILE A 240 -3.23 -12.87 -22.97
N LEU A 241 -2.37 -13.79 -23.33
CA LEU A 241 -1.40 -13.64 -24.42
C LEU A 241 -1.97 -14.27 -25.69
N HIS A 242 -1.75 -13.63 -26.84
CA HIS A 242 -2.32 -13.99 -28.14
C HIS A 242 -3.85 -14.11 -28.10
N PRO A 243 -4.58 -13.09 -27.61
CA PRO A 243 -6.03 -13.15 -27.51
C PRO A 243 -6.68 -13.27 -28.88
N ALA A 244 -7.77 -14.03 -28.95
CA ALA A 244 -8.59 -14.10 -30.16
C ALA A 244 -9.29 -12.76 -30.44
N GLU A 245 -9.59 -12.44 -31.69
CA GLU A 245 -10.27 -11.20 -32.07
C GLU A 245 -11.57 -10.96 -31.29
N ARG A 246 -12.35 -12.02 -31.06
CA ARG A 246 -13.59 -11.98 -30.25
C ARG A 246 -13.32 -11.56 -28.80
N THR A 247 -12.20 -12.01 -28.21
CA THR A 247 -11.81 -11.67 -26.83
C THR A 247 -11.35 -10.22 -26.77
N VAL A 248 -10.56 -9.77 -27.76
CA VAL A 248 -10.15 -8.37 -27.90
C VAL A 248 -11.35 -7.45 -28.08
N ALA A 249 -12.30 -7.82 -28.96
CA ALA A 249 -13.52 -7.03 -29.20
C ALA A 249 -14.35 -6.89 -27.92
N ARG A 250 -14.59 -7.98 -27.19
CA ARG A 250 -15.28 -7.97 -25.89
C ARG A 250 -14.58 -7.06 -24.88
N CYS A 251 -13.26 -7.18 -24.74
CA CYS A 251 -12.51 -6.35 -23.78
C CYS A 251 -12.54 -4.87 -24.18
N ARG A 252 -12.45 -4.54 -25.47
CA ARG A 252 -12.58 -3.15 -25.94
C ARG A 252 -13.96 -2.57 -25.69
N GLU A 253 -15.02 -3.36 -25.88
CA GLU A 253 -16.39 -2.98 -25.54
C GLU A 253 -16.54 -2.75 -24.02
N GLU A 254 -16.01 -3.64 -23.19
CA GLU A 254 -15.99 -3.50 -21.73
C GLU A 254 -15.23 -2.22 -21.33
N MET A 255 -14.07 -1.94 -21.90
CA MET A 255 -13.31 -0.70 -21.71
C MET A 255 -14.11 0.55 -22.15
N ALA A 256 -14.80 0.48 -23.28
CA ALA A 256 -15.63 1.58 -23.77
C ALA A 256 -16.80 1.87 -22.82
N ASN A 257 -17.43 0.84 -22.30
CA ASN A 257 -18.52 0.94 -21.31
C ASN A 257 -18.02 1.46 -19.94
N MET A 258 -16.76 1.20 -19.59
CA MET A 258 -16.15 1.73 -18.36
C MET A 258 -15.80 3.23 -18.46
N ARG A 259 -15.49 3.78 -19.65
CA ARG A 259 -15.09 5.18 -19.82
C ARG A 259 -16.16 6.19 -19.39
N PRO A 260 -17.43 6.08 -19.80
CA PRO A 260 -18.49 6.98 -19.32
C PRO A 260 -18.73 6.83 -17.83
N ALA A 261 -18.66 5.59 -17.31
CA ALA A 261 -18.78 5.32 -15.89
C ALA A 261 -17.65 5.99 -15.09
N ARG A 262 -16.41 5.93 -15.58
CA ARG A 262 -15.25 6.58 -14.96
C ARG A 262 -15.36 8.11 -14.99
N ARG A 263 -15.87 8.68 -16.10
CA ARG A 263 -16.11 10.12 -16.21
C ARG A 263 -17.22 10.59 -15.26
N ARG A 264 -18.37 9.91 -15.22
CA ARG A 264 -19.44 10.16 -14.24
C ARG A 264 -18.95 10.00 -12.80
N THR A 265 -18.11 9.02 -12.54
CA THR A 265 -17.50 8.78 -11.23
C THR A 265 -16.62 9.95 -10.80
N LEU A 266 -15.85 10.56 -11.73
CA LEU A 266 -15.03 11.75 -11.45
C LEU A 266 -15.91 13.01 -11.29
N GLU A 267 -16.98 13.15 -12.04
CA GLU A 267 -17.94 14.25 -11.89
C GLU A 267 -18.67 14.18 -10.54
N LEU A 268 -19.08 12.99 -10.12
CA LEU A 268 -19.65 12.74 -8.79
C LEU A 268 -18.64 12.95 -7.65
N ALA A 269 -17.36 12.69 -7.89
CA ALA A 269 -16.31 12.91 -6.89
C ALA A 269 -16.08 14.40 -6.61
N GLN A 270 -16.34 15.27 -7.57
CA GLN A 270 -16.24 16.74 -7.39
C GLN A 270 -17.45 17.34 -6.65
N ALA A 271 -18.54 16.58 -6.50
CA ALA A 271 -19.69 17.01 -5.72
C ALA A 271 -19.32 17.06 -4.22
N ARG A 272 -19.30 18.24 -3.63
CA ARG A 272 -19.07 18.47 -2.19
C ARG A 272 -20.29 18.14 -1.32
N GLU A 273 -21.37 17.70 -1.93
CA GLU A 273 -22.58 17.34 -1.20
C GLU A 273 -22.40 16.04 -0.41
N PRO A 274 -23.02 15.92 0.78
CA PRO A 274 -23.05 14.67 1.53
C PRO A 274 -23.57 13.53 0.66
N LEU A 275 -22.89 12.38 0.69
CA LEU A 275 -23.36 11.20 -0.02
C LEU A 275 -24.64 10.70 0.63
N ARG A 276 -25.67 10.43 -0.18
CA ARG A 276 -26.93 9.81 0.26
C ARG A 276 -27.21 8.56 -0.55
N THR A 277 -27.69 7.53 0.14
CA THR A 277 -28.25 6.33 -0.51
C THR A 277 -29.58 6.65 -1.19
N LEU A 278 -30.13 5.69 -1.96
CA LEU A 278 -31.43 5.83 -2.63
C LEU A 278 -32.59 6.11 -1.64
N ASP A 279 -32.50 5.59 -0.42
CA ASP A 279 -33.47 5.80 0.67
C ASP A 279 -33.05 6.91 1.64
N GLY A 280 -32.10 7.76 1.25
CA GLY A 280 -31.75 8.99 1.94
C GLY A 280 -30.80 8.87 3.12
N ALA A 281 -30.21 7.71 3.40
CA ALA A 281 -29.22 7.57 4.47
C ALA A 281 -27.94 8.31 4.11
N GLU A 282 -27.47 9.18 5.01
CA GLU A 282 -26.22 9.93 4.83
C GLU A 282 -25.01 9.06 5.16
N ILE A 283 -23.96 9.20 4.34
CA ILE A 283 -22.71 8.46 4.48
C ILE A 283 -21.54 9.44 4.28
N ALA A 284 -20.61 9.45 5.24
CA ALA A 284 -19.36 10.17 5.10
C ALA A 284 -18.31 9.28 4.43
N LEU A 285 -17.64 9.79 3.40
CA LEU A 285 -16.49 9.16 2.76
C LEU A 285 -15.25 9.98 3.05
N ARG A 286 -14.32 9.37 3.79
CA ARG A 286 -13.07 10.02 4.21
C ARG A 286 -11.86 9.38 3.55
N ALA A 287 -10.75 10.11 3.59
CA ALA A 287 -9.47 9.62 3.10
C ALA A 287 -8.67 8.91 4.20
N ASN A 288 -8.06 7.77 3.86
CA ASN A 288 -6.89 7.27 4.55
C ASN A 288 -5.67 7.86 3.85
N ILE A 289 -4.79 8.49 4.61
CA ILE A 289 -3.52 9.02 4.10
C ILE A 289 -2.37 8.63 5.03
N GLU A 290 -1.22 8.51 4.43
CA GLU A 290 0.04 8.28 5.12
C GLU A 290 1.06 9.36 4.71
N LEU A 291 1.00 9.82 3.47
CA LEU A 291 2.02 10.58 2.79
C LEU A 291 1.50 11.93 2.29
N PRO A 292 2.32 13.01 2.31
CA PRO A 292 1.91 14.33 1.82
C PRO A 292 1.40 14.37 0.37
N ALA A 293 1.89 13.51 -0.51
CA ALA A 293 1.44 13.48 -1.91
C ALA A 293 0.01 12.96 -2.10
N GLU A 294 -0.51 12.23 -1.13
CA GLU A 294 -1.92 11.82 -1.13
C GLU A 294 -2.85 12.99 -0.87
N PHE A 295 -2.31 14.15 -0.42
CA PHE A 295 -3.07 15.38 -0.13
C PHE A 295 -3.82 15.93 -1.35
N GLU A 296 -3.21 15.86 -2.54
CA GLU A 296 -3.91 16.24 -3.78
C GLU A 296 -5.13 15.35 -4.02
N GLY A 297 -4.99 14.05 -3.76
CA GLY A 297 -6.07 13.06 -3.89
C GLY A 297 -7.26 13.36 -2.98
N VAL A 298 -7.03 13.83 -1.75
CA VAL A 298 -8.10 14.20 -0.80
C VAL A 298 -9.02 15.27 -1.41
N ARG A 299 -8.43 16.30 -2.00
CA ARG A 299 -9.19 17.40 -2.66
C ARG A 299 -9.82 16.93 -3.97
N ARG A 300 -9.04 16.23 -4.80
CA ARG A 300 -9.44 15.81 -6.15
C ARG A 300 -10.61 14.83 -6.16
N PHE A 301 -10.65 13.90 -5.19
CA PHE A 301 -11.66 12.86 -5.12
C PHE A 301 -12.78 13.15 -4.12
N GLY A 302 -12.85 14.38 -3.59
CA GLY A 302 -13.98 14.85 -2.78
C GLY A 302 -14.14 14.10 -1.45
N ALA A 303 -13.03 13.82 -0.77
CA ALA A 303 -13.06 13.25 0.57
C ALA A 303 -13.63 14.27 1.57
N GLN A 304 -14.47 13.80 2.48
CA GLN A 304 -15.03 14.58 3.59
C GLN A 304 -14.09 14.50 4.80
N GLY A 305 -12.90 15.12 4.67
CA GLY A 305 -11.85 15.07 5.67
C GLY A 305 -11.02 13.78 5.63
N ILE A 306 -10.22 13.60 6.67
CA ILE A 306 -9.27 12.48 6.80
C ILE A 306 -9.74 11.57 7.92
N GLY A 307 -10.14 10.34 7.58
CA GLY A 307 -10.61 9.37 8.57
C GLY A 307 -9.50 8.57 9.22
N LEU A 308 -8.32 8.53 8.61
CA LEU A 308 -7.11 7.97 9.19
C LEU A 308 -5.88 8.63 8.59
N TYR A 309 -5.08 9.28 9.42
CA TYR A 309 -3.71 9.67 9.10
C TYR A 309 -2.75 8.73 9.83
N ARG A 310 -2.01 7.93 9.04
CA ARG A 310 -0.95 7.06 9.54
C ARG A 310 0.31 7.88 9.71
N THR A 311 0.88 7.86 10.92
CA THR A 311 2.00 8.75 11.29
C THR A 311 3.37 8.10 11.12
N GLU A 312 3.41 6.80 10.85
CA GLU A 312 4.62 5.97 10.84
C GLU A 312 5.65 6.42 9.82
N PHE A 313 5.21 7.02 8.73
CA PHE A 313 6.09 7.52 7.69
C PHE A 313 7.05 8.62 8.20
N LEU A 314 6.64 9.41 9.22
CA LEU A 314 7.51 10.42 9.83
C LEU A 314 8.80 9.83 10.44
N LEU A 315 8.78 8.53 10.74
CA LEU A 315 9.92 7.78 11.26
C LEU A 315 10.79 7.22 10.14
N SER A 316 10.16 6.65 9.10
CA SER A 316 10.87 6.00 7.99
C SER A 316 11.75 6.97 7.20
N GLN A 317 11.35 8.24 7.10
CA GLN A 317 12.13 9.26 6.40
C GLN A 317 13.45 9.63 7.08
N ARG A 318 13.60 9.40 8.39
CA ARG A 318 14.67 10.04 9.16
C ARG A 318 15.58 9.09 9.92
N GLY A 319 15.23 7.81 10.02
CA GLY A 319 15.97 6.81 10.79
C GLY A 319 16.09 7.14 12.30
N ARG A 320 15.32 8.16 12.79
CA ARG A 320 15.22 8.56 14.20
C ARG A 320 13.80 9.01 14.53
N MET A 321 13.50 9.06 15.83
CA MET A 321 12.23 9.65 16.30
C MET A 321 12.15 11.13 15.89
N PRO A 322 11.04 11.56 15.24
CA PRO A 322 10.84 12.96 14.90
C PRO A 322 10.63 13.81 16.18
N THR A 323 11.16 15.02 16.17
CA THR A 323 10.97 15.97 17.28
C THR A 323 9.51 16.43 17.39
N GLU A 324 9.14 17.06 18.51
CA GLU A 324 7.81 17.65 18.71
C GLU A 324 7.46 18.66 17.59
N ASP A 325 8.43 19.52 17.21
CA ASP A 325 8.20 20.56 16.20
C ASP A 325 8.01 19.97 14.79
N GLU A 326 8.79 18.94 14.44
CA GLU A 326 8.65 18.23 13.17
C GLU A 326 7.30 17.53 13.04
N GLN A 327 6.85 16.90 14.12
CA GLN A 327 5.53 16.27 14.18
C GLN A 327 4.42 17.31 14.12
N CYS A 328 4.55 18.40 14.89
CA CYS A 328 3.58 19.50 14.91
C CYS A 328 3.39 20.11 13.53
N ALA A 329 4.47 20.36 12.79
CA ALA A 329 4.41 20.90 11.43
C ALA A 329 3.63 19.96 10.48
N ALA A 330 3.93 18.66 10.49
CA ALA A 330 3.23 17.67 9.67
C ALA A 330 1.74 17.58 10.02
N TYR A 331 1.40 17.55 11.32
CA TYR A 331 -0.01 17.47 11.75
C TYR A 331 -0.79 18.77 11.48
N ALA A 332 -0.14 19.93 11.54
CA ALA A 332 -0.75 21.20 11.17
C ALA A 332 -1.10 21.27 9.68
N GLU A 333 -0.23 20.72 8.81
CA GLU A 333 -0.51 20.60 7.37
C GLU A 333 -1.73 19.71 7.13
N VAL A 334 -1.80 18.57 7.80
CA VAL A 334 -2.96 17.65 7.75
C VAL A 334 -4.23 18.32 8.25
N ALA A 335 -4.16 19.09 9.34
CA ALA A 335 -5.29 19.85 9.87
C ALA A 335 -5.83 20.89 8.86
N ALA A 336 -4.91 21.63 8.22
CA ALA A 336 -5.25 22.62 7.20
C ALA A 336 -5.87 21.95 5.94
N LEU A 337 -5.37 20.78 5.54
CA LEU A 337 -5.90 20.01 4.42
C LEU A 337 -7.33 19.51 4.68
N ALA A 338 -7.57 18.97 5.87
CA ALA A 338 -8.86 18.40 6.26
C ALA A 338 -9.95 19.47 6.48
N GLY A 339 -9.56 20.70 6.78
CA GLY A 339 -10.48 21.82 6.96
C GLY A 339 -11.53 21.57 8.06
N ALA A 340 -12.78 21.95 7.81
CA ALA A 340 -13.89 21.80 8.76
C ALA A 340 -14.26 20.33 9.07
N ASP A 341 -14.03 19.42 8.13
CA ASP A 341 -14.34 18.00 8.27
C ASP A 341 -13.39 17.29 9.25
N GLY A 342 -12.19 17.85 9.45
CA GLY A 342 -11.19 17.40 10.41
C GLY A 342 -10.42 16.15 9.97
N ALA A 343 -9.39 15.82 10.78
CA ALA A 343 -8.55 14.65 10.57
C ALA A 343 -8.38 13.81 11.84
N LYS A 344 -8.41 12.49 11.68
CA LYS A 344 -8.10 11.52 12.73
C LYS A 344 -6.64 11.11 12.63
N VAL A 345 -5.82 11.54 13.56
CA VAL A 345 -4.38 11.26 13.64
C VAL A 345 -4.16 10.04 14.54
N ARG A 346 -3.61 8.97 13.98
CA ARG A 346 -3.27 7.76 14.74
C ARG A 346 -1.92 7.94 15.43
N LEU A 347 -1.83 7.57 16.71
CA LEU A 347 -0.52 7.39 17.34
C LEU A 347 0.30 6.37 16.57
N PHE A 348 1.62 6.50 16.61
CA PHE A 348 2.51 5.56 15.91
C PHE A 348 2.17 4.11 16.24
N ASP A 349 2.00 3.31 15.20
CA ASP A 349 1.82 1.86 15.33
C ASP A 349 3.12 1.16 14.98
N LEU A 350 4.07 1.24 15.90
CA LEU A 350 5.42 0.70 15.76
C LEU A 350 5.59 -0.52 16.64
N GLY A 351 6.27 -1.53 16.13
CA GLY A 351 6.85 -2.61 16.91
C GLY A 351 8.23 -2.23 17.47
N GLY A 352 8.67 -2.87 18.55
CA GLY A 352 9.95 -2.62 19.21
C GLY A 352 11.18 -2.75 18.31
N GLU A 353 11.07 -3.55 17.25
CA GLU A 353 12.11 -3.79 16.23
C GLU A 353 12.52 -2.54 15.44
N LYS A 354 11.62 -1.55 15.28
CA LYS A 354 11.88 -0.32 14.51
C LYS A 354 12.56 0.79 15.32
N LEU A 355 12.77 0.59 16.62
CA LEU A 355 13.14 1.67 17.54
C LEU A 355 14.47 1.47 18.26
N ASN A 356 15.00 0.26 18.34
CA ASN A 356 16.26 -0.03 19.01
C ASN A 356 17.16 -0.87 18.11
N ALA A 357 18.13 -0.22 17.48
CA ALA A 357 19.24 -0.91 16.81
C ALA A 357 20.12 -1.74 17.78
N ASP A 358 19.96 -1.56 19.10
CA ASP A 358 20.78 -2.19 20.13
C ASP A 358 20.10 -3.37 20.86
N ASP A 359 18.79 -3.62 20.65
CA ASP A 359 18.10 -4.71 21.36
C ASP A 359 18.02 -5.94 20.44
N SER A 360 19.05 -6.80 20.57
CA SER A 360 19.30 -8.01 19.76
C SER A 360 18.29 -9.16 19.97
N SER A 361 17.17 -8.94 20.64
CA SER A 361 16.10 -9.92 20.77
C SER A 361 14.97 -9.65 19.78
N ALA A 362 15.11 -10.15 18.55
CA ALA A 362 13.99 -10.18 17.61
C ALA A 362 12.77 -10.86 18.27
N GLU A 363 11.68 -10.13 18.42
CA GLU A 363 10.42 -10.72 18.91
C GLU A 363 9.97 -11.83 17.96
N ARG A 364 9.62 -12.99 18.51
CA ARG A 364 9.17 -14.15 17.69
C ARG A 364 7.86 -13.87 16.95
N ASN A 365 7.01 -12.98 17.50
CA ASN A 365 5.72 -12.60 16.96
C ASN A 365 5.52 -11.10 17.09
N PRO A 366 6.13 -10.25 16.24
CA PRO A 366 6.08 -8.79 16.35
C PRO A 366 4.64 -8.24 16.33
N ALA A 367 3.76 -8.86 15.53
CA ALA A 367 2.34 -8.47 15.46
C ALA A 367 1.60 -8.60 16.81
N LEU A 368 2.03 -9.53 17.67
CA LEU A 368 1.48 -9.76 19.03
C LEU A 368 2.33 -9.15 20.14
N GLY A 369 3.45 -8.55 19.81
CA GLY A 369 4.49 -8.08 20.70
C GLY A 369 4.29 -6.68 21.27
N LEU A 370 5.41 -6.02 21.55
CA LEU A 370 5.47 -4.66 22.08
C LEU A 370 5.30 -3.64 20.94
N ARG A 371 4.05 -3.30 20.61
CA ARG A 371 3.72 -2.32 19.57
C ARG A 371 2.63 -1.35 20.02
N ALA A 372 2.48 -0.25 19.28
CA ALA A 372 1.39 0.69 19.40
C ALA A 372 1.18 1.20 20.85
N ILE A 373 -0.04 1.14 21.39
CA ILE A 373 -0.35 1.59 22.74
C ILE A 373 0.51 0.90 23.81
N ARG A 374 0.86 -0.37 23.63
CA ARG A 374 1.72 -1.13 24.56
C ARG A 374 3.10 -0.51 24.66
N PHE A 375 3.66 -0.12 23.52
CA PHE A 375 4.94 0.58 23.44
C PHE A 375 4.86 1.94 24.14
N PHE A 376 3.84 2.74 23.84
CA PHE A 376 3.67 4.06 24.45
C PHE A 376 3.51 4.03 25.96
N LEU A 377 2.84 3.03 26.50
CA LEU A 377 2.67 2.89 27.94
C LEU A 377 3.97 2.46 28.66
N ARG A 378 4.97 1.97 27.91
CA ARG A 378 6.34 1.76 28.42
C ARG A 378 7.27 2.95 28.16
N ARG A 379 7.03 3.68 27.07
CA ARG A 379 7.82 4.85 26.65
C ARG A 379 6.94 6.10 26.64
N GLU A 380 6.54 6.51 27.85
CA GLU A 380 5.69 7.69 28.01
C GLU A 380 6.35 8.98 27.50
N ASP A 381 7.68 9.05 27.43
CA ASP A 381 8.43 10.15 26.83
C ASP A 381 8.04 10.35 25.36
N VAL A 382 7.97 9.27 24.59
CA VAL A 382 7.55 9.29 23.18
C VAL A 382 6.07 9.66 23.04
N LEU A 383 5.21 9.10 23.91
CA LEU A 383 3.78 9.45 23.92
C LEU A 383 3.57 10.93 24.19
N ARG A 384 4.26 11.49 25.18
CA ARG A 384 4.17 12.91 25.54
C ARG A 384 4.60 13.80 24.38
N THR A 385 5.71 13.47 23.71
CA THR A 385 6.19 14.21 22.54
C THR A 385 5.13 14.23 21.42
N GLN A 386 4.56 13.06 21.07
CA GLN A 386 3.54 12.99 20.02
C GLN A 386 2.23 13.67 20.43
N ALA A 387 1.80 13.51 21.70
CA ALA A 387 0.61 14.17 22.23
C ALA A 387 0.73 15.70 22.19
N ARG A 388 1.86 16.26 22.65
CA ARG A 388 2.14 17.70 22.60
C ARG A 388 2.10 18.22 21.17
N ALA A 389 2.73 17.51 20.23
CA ALA A 389 2.72 17.87 18.82
C ALA A 389 1.29 17.91 18.23
N ILE A 390 0.44 16.93 18.54
CA ILE A 390 -0.95 16.89 18.09
C ILE A 390 -1.79 18.01 18.72
N LEU A 391 -1.63 18.26 20.04
CA LEU A 391 -2.33 19.32 20.75
C LEU A 391 -1.96 20.73 20.21
N ARG A 392 -0.68 20.95 19.89
CA ARG A 392 -0.20 22.19 19.26
C ARG A 392 -0.75 22.34 17.84
N ALA A 393 -0.67 21.27 17.06
CA ALA A 393 -1.19 21.26 15.70
C ALA A 393 -2.71 21.48 15.63
N ALA A 394 -3.45 21.06 16.66
CA ALA A 394 -4.89 21.29 16.77
C ALA A 394 -5.28 22.78 16.87
N ALA A 395 -4.33 23.67 17.16
CA ALA A 395 -4.55 25.11 17.04
C ALA A 395 -4.74 25.60 15.59
N HIS A 396 -4.29 24.81 14.62
CA HIS A 396 -4.36 25.12 13.18
C HIS A 396 -5.58 24.50 12.46
N GLY A 397 -6.35 23.65 13.14
CA GLY A 397 -7.55 23.04 12.57
C GLY A 397 -8.06 21.86 13.42
N ARG A 398 -9.15 21.23 12.96
CA ARG A 398 -9.78 20.15 13.71
C ARG A 398 -8.99 18.85 13.59
N LEU A 399 -8.40 18.42 14.70
CA LEU A 399 -7.75 17.12 14.84
C LEU A 399 -8.45 16.26 15.91
N GLU A 400 -8.44 14.96 15.67
CA GLU A 400 -8.91 13.93 16.59
C GLU A 400 -7.81 12.87 16.71
N LEU A 401 -7.60 12.32 17.93
CA LEU A 401 -6.52 11.36 18.20
C LEU A 401 -7.07 9.94 18.23
N VAL A 402 -6.43 9.02 17.51
CA VAL A 402 -6.79 7.58 17.50
C VAL A 402 -5.72 6.78 18.22
N LEU A 403 -6.13 5.97 19.20
CA LEU A 403 -5.30 5.05 19.95
C LEU A 403 -5.31 3.67 19.27
N PRO A 404 -4.21 3.20 18.66
CA PRO A 404 -4.14 1.89 18.03
C PRO A 404 -3.98 0.76 19.06
N MET A 405 -4.38 -0.45 18.70
CA MET A 405 -4.19 -1.69 19.48
C MET A 405 -4.76 -1.67 20.90
N VAL A 406 -5.81 -0.89 21.14
CA VAL A 406 -6.47 -0.83 22.44
C VAL A 406 -7.07 -2.19 22.77
N SER A 407 -6.75 -2.71 23.96
CA SER A 407 -7.25 -3.99 24.48
C SER A 407 -8.08 -3.85 25.76
N ASP A 408 -7.89 -2.74 26.49
CA ASP A 408 -8.50 -2.51 27.80
C ASP A 408 -8.82 -1.01 28.04
N VAL A 409 -9.87 -0.75 28.82
CA VAL A 409 -10.27 0.62 29.23
C VAL A 409 -9.19 1.32 30.07
N ALA A 410 -8.40 0.57 30.84
CA ALA A 410 -7.33 1.13 31.67
C ALA A 410 -6.23 1.78 30.81
N GLU A 411 -5.93 1.22 29.65
CA GLU A 411 -4.98 1.78 28.69
C GLU A 411 -5.46 3.16 28.21
N VAL A 412 -6.72 3.25 27.80
CA VAL A 412 -7.36 4.51 27.37
C VAL A 412 -7.30 5.56 28.47
N ARG A 413 -7.70 5.19 29.69
CA ARG A 413 -7.70 6.12 30.85
C ARG A 413 -6.30 6.62 31.18
N ARG A 414 -5.28 5.77 31.05
CA ARG A 414 -3.88 6.18 31.31
C ARG A 414 -3.40 7.17 30.25
N VAL A 415 -3.66 6.89 28.97
CA VAL A 415 -3.28 7.80 27.87
C VAL A 415 -4.03 9.13 27.99
N ARG A 416 -5.34 9.12 28.27
CA ARG A 416 -6.15 10.33 28.46
C ARG A 416 -5.56 11.24 29.54
N ARG A 417 -5.19 10.69 30.70
CA ARG A 417 -4.55 11.46 31.78
C ARG A 417 -3.21 12.09 31.35
N ILE A 418 -2.42 11.39 30.54
CA ILE A 418 -1.16 11.92 30.02
C ILE A 418 -1.44 13.10 29.10
N ILE A 419 -2.40 12.96 28.18
CA ILE A 419 -2.79 14.01 27.23
C ILE A 419 -3.32 15.24 27.95
N GLU A 420 -4.20 15.07 28.95
CA GLU A 420 -4.73 16.15 29.78
C GLU A 420 -3.62 16.87 30.53
N THR A 421 -2.64 16.13 31.05
CA THR A 421 -1.47 16.71 31.71
C THR A 421 -0.63 17.56 30.75
N GLU A 422 -0.38 17.07 29.53
CA GLU A 422 0.41 17.81 28.54
C GLU A 422 -0.36 19.03 28.01
N LEU A 423 -1.68 18.94 27.86
CA LEU A 423 -2.51 20.09 27.49
C LEU A 423 -2.42 21.21 28.56
N ALA A 424 -2.51 20.84 29.84
CA ALA A 424 -2.37 21.80 30.92
C ALA A 424 -0.97 22.45 30.96
N ARG A 425 0.09 21.65 30.68
CA ARG A 425 1.47 22.16 30.59
C ARG A 425 1.63 23.14 29.43
N LEU A 426 1.20 22.78 28.22
CA LEU A 426 1.26 23.65 27.04
C LEU A 426 0.56 24.98 27.27
N ARG A 427 -0.62 24.97 27.93
CA ARG A 427 -1.34 26.18 28.32
C ARG A 427 -0.55 27.04 29.32
N SER A 428 0.08 26.41 30.32
CA SER A 428 0.93 27.12 31.29
C SER A 428 2.22 27.68 30.67
N GLU A 429 2.73 27.05 29.63
CA GLU A 429 3.88 27.50 28.85
C GLU A 429 3.52 28.61 27.83
N GLY A 430 2.23 28.99 27.72
CA GLY A 430 1.75 29.98 26.74
C GLY A 430 1.79 29.50 25.29
N GLN A 431 1.89 28.20 25.07
CA GLN A 431 1.89 27.60 23.73
C GLN A 431 0.47 27.55 23.15
N ALA A 432 0.35 27.90 21.86
CA ALA A 432 -0.91 27.72 21.15
C ALA A 432 -1.25 26.23 21.05
N CYS A 433 -2.40 25.82 21.60
CA CYS A 433 -2.86 24.43 21.60
C CYS A 433 -4.37 24.34 21.78
N ASN A 434 -4.97 23.28 21.27
CA ASN A 434 -6.37 22.97 21.48
C ASN A 434 -6.55 21.55 22.00
N GLU A 435 -7.67 21.32 22.70
CA GLU A 435 -8.11 20.00 23.10
C GLU A 435 -8.49 19.17 21.89
N VAL A 436 -8.22 17.86 21.94
CA VAL A 436 -8.58 16.91 20.89
C VAL A 436 -9.47 15.79 21.43
N LYS A 437 -10.40 15.32 20.62
CA LYS A 437 -11.16 14.12 20.91
C LYS A 437 -10.26 12.91 20.85
N ILE A 438 -10.48 11.93 21.75
CA ILE A 438 -9.68 10.70 21.84
C ILE A 438 -10.56 9.52 21.50
N GLY A 439 -10.22 8.81 20.43
CA GLY A 439 -10.90 7.58 19.96
C GLY A 439 -10.05 6.34 20.16
N ALA A 440 -10.69 5.19 20.26
CA ALA A 440 -10.04 3.88 20.26
C ALA A 440 -10.14 3.22 18.89
N MET A 441 -9.04 2.63 18.43
CA MET A 441 -9.08 1.73 17.29
C MET A 441 -9.59 0.36 17.77
N ILE A 442 -10.71 -0.06 17.21
CA ILE A 442 -11.32 -1.36 17.50
C ILE A 442 -10.80 -2.36 16.46
N GLU A 443 -9.74 -3.04 16.83
CA GLU A 443 -9.01 -3.96 15.96
C GLU A 443 -8.49 -5.21 16.70
N VAL A 444 -8.69 -5.25 18.03
CA VAL A 444 -8.33 -6.38 18.88
C VAL A 444 -9.62 -7.06 19.38
N PRO A 445 -9.72 -8.41 19.37
CA PRO A 445 -10.93 -9.13 19.80
C PRO A 445 -11.42 -8.76 21.19
N SER A 446 -10.51 -8.49 22.15
CA SER A 446 -10.88 -8.04 23.50
C SER A 446 -11.58 -6.68 23.48
N ALA A 447 -11.16 -5.75 22.61
CA ALA A 447 -11.82 -4.46 22.43
C ALA A 447 -13.26 -4.63 21.88
N VAL A 448 -13.46 -5.55 20.94
CA VAL A 448 -14.80 -5.88 20.43
C VAL A 448 -15.70 -6.45 21.53
N LEU A 449 -15.18 -7.39 22.31
CA LEU A 449 -15.94 -8.05 23.39
C LEU A 449 -16.34 -7.08 24.51
N THR A 450 -15.54 -6.03 24.72
CA THR A 450 -15.76 -5.00 25.77
C THR A 450 -16.10 -3.64 25.18
N ALA A 451 -16.57 -3.59 23.92
CA ALA A 451 -16.84 -2.35 23.20
C ALA A 451 -17.82 -1.41 23.93
N ASP A 452 -18.83 -1.96 24.61
CA ASP A 452 -19.77 -1.20 25.44
C ASP A 452 -19.11 -0.44 26.60
N ARG A 453 -18.02 -0.97 27.14
CA ARG A 453 -17.24 -0.33 28.21
C ARG A 453 -16.28 0.70 27.63
N LEU A 454 -15.61 0.37 26.53
CA LEU A 454 -14.72 1.27 25.80
C LEU A 454 -15.47 2.50 25.28
N ALA A 455 -16.67 2.32 24.72
CA ALA A 455 -17.50 3.40 24.20
C ALA A 455 -17.81 4.50 25.25
N ARG A 456 -17.85 4.15 26.54
CA ARG A 456 -18.02 5.11 27.63
C ARG A 456 -16.75 5.84 28.05
N ALA A 457 -15.58 5.39 27.55
CA ALA A 457 -14.28 5.95 27.92
C ALA A 457 -13.63 6.76 26.81
N VAL A 458 -14.18 6.73 25.59
CA VAL A 458 -13.66 7.42 24.41
C VAL A 458 -14.71 8.30 23.74
N ASP A 459 -14.27 9.17 22.84
CA ASP A 459 -15.15 10.12 22.17
C ASP A 459 -15.63 9.59 20.79
N PHE A 460 -14.99 8.55 20.26
CA PHE A 460 -15.38 7.87 19.01
C PHE A 460 -14.67 6.51 18.88
N PHE A 461 -15.15 5.67 17.94
CA PHE A 461 -14.47 4.47 17.52
C PHE A 461 -13.90 4.62 16.09
N SER A 462 -12.76 3.97 15.85
CA SER A 462 -12.19 3.74 14.51
C SER A 462 -11.98 2.24 14.34
N LEU A 463 -12.68 1.59 13.39
CA LEU A 463 -12.60 0.16 13.19
C LEU A 463 -11.47 -0.16 12.23
N GLY A 464 -10.38 -0.76 12.74
CA GLY A 464 -9.22 -1.22 11.99
C GLY A 464 -9.43 -2.64 11.45
N THR A 465 -10.22 -2.79 10.37
CA THR A 465 -10.65 -4.12 9.91
C THR A 465 -9.52 -5.03 9.46
N ASN A 466 -8.36 -4.51 9.04
CA ASN A 466 -7.23 -5.33 8.62
C ASN A 466 -6.66 -6.13 9.80
N ASP A 467 -6.32 -5.43 10.90
CA ASP A 467 -5.78 -6.07 12.10
C ASP A 467 -6.88 -6.85 12.85
N LEU A 468 -8.15 -6.40 12.78
CA LEU A 468 -9.27 -7.16 13.32
C LEU A 468 -9.40 -8.55 12.68
N VAL A 469 -9.31 -8.65 11.36
CA VAL A 469 -9.32 -9.94 10.63
C VAL A 469 -8.12 -10.79 11.07
N GLN A 470 -6.92 -10.21 11.08
CA GLN A 470 -5.68 -10.89 11.48
C GLN A 470 -5.81 -11.53 12.86
N TYR A 471 -6.28 -10.78 13.85
CA TYR A 471 -6.34 -11.26 15.24
C TYR A 471 -7.55 -12.16 15.53
N LEU A 472 -8.68 -11.94 14.85
CA LEU A 472 -9.85 -12.83 14.98
C LEU A 472 -9.59 -14.20 14.40
N LEU A 473 -8.92 -14.27 13.25
CA LEU A 473 -8.65 -15.52 12.55
C LEU A 473 -7.28 -16.11 12.91
N ALA A 474 -6.47 -15.41 13.71
CA ALA A 474 -5.10 -15.78 14.05
C ALA A 474 -4.22 -16.05 12.82
N VAL A 475 -4.35 -15.20 11.80
CA VAL A 475 -3.67 -15.32 10.50
C VAL A 475 -2.82 -14.10 10.26
N ASP A 476 -1.53 -14.29 10.10
CA ASP A 476 -0.60 -13.22 9.73
C ASP A 476 -0.84 -12.81 8.26
N ARG A 477 -1.31 -11.58 8.04
CA ARG A 477 -1.60 -11.03 6.69
C ARG A 477 -0.36 -10.85 5.81
N SER A 478 0.83 -10.78 6.44
CA SER A 478 2.11 -10.65 5.73
C SER A 478 2.71 -11.98 5.31
N ASN A 479 2.16 -13.10 5.79
CA ASN A 479 2.65 -14.44 5.49
C ASN A 479 1.85 -15.09 4.35
N ASP A 480 2.46 -15.17 3.17
CA ASP A 480 1.86 -15.75 1.96
C ASP A 480 1.42 -17.22 2.15
N ALA A 481 2.08 -17.97 3.04
CA ALA A 481 1.75 -19.38 3.29
C ALA A 481 0.36 -19.56 3.93
N VAL A 482 -0.17 -18.54 4.59
CA VAL A 482 -1.47 -18.56 5.27
C VAL A 482 -2.46 -17.53 4.71
N ALA A 483 -2.12 -16.87 3.60
CA ALA A 483 -2.95 -15.81 2.99
C ALA A 483 -4.37 -16.28 2.62
N ASP A 484 -4.58 -17.56 2.33
CA ASP A 484 -5.89 -18.11 1.99
C ASP A 484 -6.85 -18.18 3.20
N TRP A 485 -6.33 -18.15 4.43
CA TRP A 485 -7.14 -18.07 5.65
C TRP A 485 -7.47 -16.63 6.06
N PHE A 486 -6.86 -15.62 5.47
CA PHE A 486 -7.20 -14.23 5.70
C PHE A 486 -8.50 -13.88 4.96
N ARG A 487 -9.65 -14.10 5.61
CA ARG A 487 -10.98 -14.00 5.01
C ARG A 487 -11.75 -12.81 5.58
N THR A 488 -11.79 -11.72 4.83
CA THR A 488 -12.40 -10.45 5.25
C THR A 488 -13.90 -10.56 5.52
N LEU A 489 -14.63 -11.39 4.76
CA LEU A 489 -16.07 -11.64 4.94
C LEU A 489 -16.37 -12.84 5.84
N HIS A 490 -15.42 -13.24 6.71
CA HIS A 490 -15.70 -14.29 7.68
C HIS A 490 -16.83 -13.90 8.64
N PRO A 491 -17.79 -14.80 8.97
CA PRO A 491 -18.93 -14.48 9.86
C PRO A 491 -18.50 -13.85 11.19
N ALA A 492 -17.42 -14.33 11.82
CA ALA A 492 -16.90 -13.74 13.06
C ALA A 492 -16.44 -12.29 12.89
N VAL A 493 -15.90 -11.93 11.72
CA VAL A 493 -15.48 -10.56 11.40
C VAL A 493 -16.71 -9.66 11.29
N LEU A 494 -17.73 -10.09 10.54
CA LEU A 494 -18.98 -9.34 10.36
C LEU A 494 -19.72 -9.13 11.69
N GLN A 495 -19.80 -10.16 12.52
CA GLN A 495 -20.37 -10.08 13.87
C GLN A 495 -19.61 -9.11 14.76
N SER A 496 -18.28 -9.11 14.68
CA SER A 496 -17.42 -8.21 15.45
C SER A 496 -17.58 -6.76 15.04
N ILE A 497 -17.66 -6.48 13.74
CA ILE A 497 -17.92 -5.14 13.20
C ILE A 497 -19.31 -4.66 13.66
N LYS A 498 -20.35 -5.49 13.50
CA LYS A 498 -21.72 -5.16 13.94
C LYS A 498 -21.73 -4.82 15.42
N ARG A 499 -21.14 -5.66 16.27
CA ARG A 499 -21.08 -5.45 17.73
C ARG A 499 -20.40 -4.12 18.10
N ALA A 500 -19.28 -3.78 17.44
CA ALA A 500 -18.58 -2.53 17.69
C ALA A 500 -19.42 -1.30 17.27
N LEU A 501 -20.11 -1.38 16.13
CA LEU A 501 -21.00 -0.31 15.64
C LEU A 501 -22.22 -0.14 16.55
N GLU A 502 -22.83 -1.22 17.00
CA GLU A 502 -23.96 -1.21 17.94
C GLU A 502 -23.55 -0.63 19.31
N ALA A 503 -22.36 -0.97 19.81
CA ALA A 503 -21.85 -0.42 21.06
C ALA A 503 -21.59 1.09 20.95
N ALA A 504 -21.04 1.57 19.83
CA ALA A 504 -20.87 2.99 19.58
C ALA A 504 -22.23 3.72 19.51
N ALA A 505 -23.17 3.19 18.75
CA ALA A 505 -24.52 3.74 18.63
C ALA A 505 -25.25 3.79 19.98
N GLY A 506 -25.16 2.72 20.78
CA GLY A 506 -25.75 2.64 22.11
C GLY A 506 -25.16 3.64 23.10
N ALA A 507 -23.89 4.03 22.92
CA ALA A 507 -23.23 5.07 23.73
C ALA A 507 -23.36 6.48 23.12
N GLY A 508 -23.95 6.64 21.94
CA GLY A 508 -24.10 7.92 21.25
C GLY A 508 -22.80 8.51 20.73
N ILE A 509 -21.78 7.69 20.48
CA ILE A 509 -20.50 8.12 19.91
C ILE A 509 -20.40 7.75 18.42
N PRO A 510 -19.70 8.57 17.61
CA PRO A 510 -19.47 8.23 16.20
C PRO A 510 -18.50 7.04 16.06
N ALA A 511 -18.67 6.30 14.96
CA ALA A 511 -17.77 5.22 14.58
C ALA A 511 -17.46 5.30 13.08
N ASN A 512 -16.17 5.21 12.72
CA ASN A 512 -15.74 5.09 11.33
C ASN A 512 -15.03 3.76 11.07
N VAL A 513 -15.11 3.27 9.84
CA VAL A 513 -14.39 2.08 9.38
C VAL A 513 -13.23 2.54 8.50
N CYS A 514 -11.99 2.22 8.88
CA CYS A 514 -10.79 2.69 8.18
C CYS A 514 -9.89 1.59 7.58
N GLY A 515 -10.30 0.32 7.67
CA GLY A 515 -9.59 -0.78 7.00
C GLY A 515 -9.90 -0.87 5.50
N GLU A 516 -9.15 -1.69 4.79
CA GLU A 516 -9.28 -1.88 3.33
C GLU A 516 -10.65 -2.39 2.89
N MET A 517 -11.40 -3.02 3.79
CA MET A 517 -12.78 -3.42 3.55
C MET A 517 -13.66 -2.26 3.07
N ALA A 518 -13.44 -1.05 3.60
CA ALA A 518 -14.18 0.15 3.21
C ALA A 518 -13.89 0.60 1.76
N ALA A 519 -12.73 0.24 1.21
CA ALA A 519 -12.30 0.60 -0.15
C ALA A 519 -12.91 -0.28 -1.25
N THR A 520 -13.50 -1.43 -0.88
CA THR A 520 -14.10 -2.39 -1.82
C THR A 520 -15.60 -2.14 -1.93
N PRO A 521 -16.14 -1.78 -3.12
CA PRO A 521 -17.55 -1.42 -3.29
C PRO A 521 -18.55 -2.45 -2.74
N ALA A 522 -18.34 -3.74 -2.99
CA ALA A 522 -19.21 -4.80 -2.48
C ALA A 522 -19.18 -4.88 -0.94
N TYR A 523 -18.00 -4.77 -0.36
CA TYR A 523 -17.85 -4.81 1.09
C TYR A 523 -18.39 -3.54 1.75
N ALA A 524 -18.26 -2.38 1.08
CA ALA A 524 -18.86 -1.13 1.54
C ALA A 524 -20.40 -1.22 1.65
N VAL A 525 -21.07 -1.97 0.75
CA VAL A 525 -22.51 -2.26 0.85
C VAL A 525 -22.81 -3.13 2.08
N VAL A 526 -22.00 -4.16 2.35
CA VAL A 526 -22.14 -4.98 3.56
C VAL A 526 -21.94 -4.14 4.82
N LEU A 527 -20.89 -3.31 4.86
CA LEU A 527 -20.62 -2.40 5.98
C LEU A 527 -21.77 -1.41 6.22
N LEU A 528 -22.35 -0.85 5.13
CA LEU A 528 -23.54 -0.01 5.19
C LEU A 528 -24.72 -0.77 5.85
N GLY A 529 -24.93 -2.02 5.47
CA GLY A 529 -25.94 -2.90 6.03
C GLY A 529 -25.71 -3.22 7.51
N LEU A 530 -24.46 -3.39 7.93
CA LEU A 530 -24.08 -3.57 9.33
C LEU A 530 -24.24 -2.29 10.18
N GLY A 531 -24.54 -1.15 9.56
CA GLY A 531 -24.79 0.11 10.26
C GLY A 531 -23.68 1.15 10.13
N ALA A 532 -22.60 0.89 9.39
CA ALA A 532 -21.55 1.89 9.16
C ALA A 532 -22.09 3.09 8.35
N ARG A 533 -21.70 4.30 8.76
CA ARG A 533 -22.08 5.57 8.13
C ARG A 533 -20.89 6.50 7.86
N ASP A 534 -19.71 6.14 8.32
CA ASP A 534 -18.44 6.87 8.09
C ASP A 534 -17.40 5.85 7.63
N LEU A 535 -16.99 5.94 6.36
CA LEU A 535 -16.08 5.00 5.70
C LEU A 535 -14.82 5.76 5.26
N SER A 536 -13.67 5.25 5.64
CA SER A 536 -12.37 5.85 5.30
C SER A 536 -11.52 4.88 4.48
N MET A 537 -10.97 5.38 3.38
CA MET A 537 -10.29 4.56 2.38
C MET A 537 -9.22 5.35 1.64
N THR A 538 -8.40 4.65 0.86
CA THR A 538 -7.48 5.30 -0.08
C THR A 538 -8.24 6.25 -1.01
N THR A 539 -7.67 7.41 -1.31
CA THR A 539 -8.34 8.48 -2.06
C THR A 539 -8.85 8.02 -3.43
N SER A 540 -8.10 7.16 -4.12
CA SER A 540 -8.46 6.59 -5.42
C SER A 540 -9.71 5.69 -5.40
N SER A 541 -10.07 5.12 -4.24
CA SER A 541 -11.26 4.26 -4.09
C SER A 541 -12.54 5.05 -3.86
N ILE A 542 -12.45 6.27 -3.34
CA ILE A 542 -13.60 7.11 -2.98
C ILE A 542 -14.61 7.27 -4.12
N PRO A 543 -14.21 7.61 -5.37
CA PRO A 543 -15.17 7.81 -6.45
C PRO A 543 -16.00 6.56 -6.75
N ARG A 544 -15.39 5.38 -6.68
CA ARG A 544 -16.05 4.11 -6.98
C ARG A 544 -17.01 3.70 -5.86
N VAL A 545 -16.59 3.81 -4.61
CA VAL A 545 -17.44 3.55 -3.45
C VAL A 545 -18.59 4.55 -3.39
N ARG A 546 -18.33 5.84 -3.64
CA ARG A 546 -19.37 6.89 -3.73
C ARG A 546 -20.46 6.53 -4.74
N ARG A 547 -20.06 6.16 -5.96
CA ARG A 547 -21.00 5.76 -7.02
C ARG A 547 -21.84 4.55 -6.60
N THR A 548 -21.20 3.57 -5.97
CA THR A 548 -21.90 2.36 -5.51
C THR A 548 -22.91 2.69 -4.42
N LEU A 549 -22.49 3.40 -3.38
CA LEU A 549 -23.35 3.70 -2.24
C LEU A 549 -24.47 4.69 -2.59
N ALA A 550 -24.26 5.58 -3.56
CA ALA A 550 -25.33 6.43 -4.12
C ALA A 550 -26.40 5.63 -4.88
N GLY A 551 -26.06 4.46 -5.39
CA GLY A 551 -26.94 3.62 -6.19
C GLY A 551 -27.60 2.46 -5.44
N VAL A 552 -27.41 2.37 -4.11
CA VAL A 552 -27.99 1.32 -3.28
C VAL A 552 -28.94 1.87 -2.21
N SER A 553 -29.83 1.04 -1.69
CA SER A 553 -30.67 1.34 -0.53
C SER A 553 -30.02 0.78 0.74
N ALA A 554 -29.95 1.59 1.80
CA ALA A 554 -29.44 1.17 3.09
C ALA A 554 -30.33 0.09 3.73
N GLY A 555 -31.65 0.15 3.49
CA GLY A 555 -32.60 -0.87 3.94
C GLY A 555 -32.31 -2.24 3.33
N ARG A 556 -32.12 -2.29 1.98
CA ARG A 556 -31.76 -3.54 1.28
C ARG A 556 -30.36 -4.03 1.66
N ALA A 557 -29.40 -3.12 1.83
CA ALA A 557 -28.07 -3.48 2.32
C ALA A 557 -28.13 -4.15 3.70
N ARG A 558 -29.04 -3.68 4.58
CA ARG A 558 -29.25 -4.29 5.91
C ARG A 558 -29.78 -5.72 5.80
N GLU A 559 -30.78 -5.96 4.97
CA GLU A 559 -31.32 -7.31 4.75
C GLU A 559 -30.22 -8.27 4.26
N ILE A 560 -29.41 -7.84 3.28
CA ILE A 560 -28.28 -8.63 2.78
C ILE A 560 -27.24 -8.89 3.89
N ALA A 561 -26.91 -7.88 4.70
CA ALA A 561 -25.99 -8.06 5.82
C ALA A 561 -26.51 -9.02 6.89
N GLU A 562 -27.82 -9.01 7.16
CA GLU A 562 -28.47 -9.98 8.07
C GLU A 562 -28.39 -11.40 7.51
N GLU A 563 -28.61 -11.59 6.20
CA GLU A 563 -28.40 -12.87 5.54
C GLU A 563 -26.92 -13.32 5.63
N CYS A 564 -25.97 -12.41 5.44
CA CYS A 564 -24.53 -12.70 5.60
C CYS A 564 -24.16 -13.15 7.02
N LEU A 565 -24.78 -12.56 8.04
CA LEU A 565 -24.57 -12.92 9.45
C LEU A 565 -25.15 -14.30 9.81
N ALA A 566 -26.07 -14.82 9.03
CA ALA A 566 -26.67 -16.14 9.19
C ALA A 566 -25.86 -17.25 8.50
N CYS A 567 -24.87 -16.90 7.65
CA CYS A 567 -23.98 -17.87 7.02
C CYS A 567 -23.02 -18.49 8.03
N GLU A 568 -22.62 -19.73 7.78
CA GLU A 568 -21.67 -20.48 8.64
C GLU A 568 -20.22 -20.27 8.24
N THR A 569 -19.97 -20.05 6.95
CA THR A 569 -18.63 -19.96 6.38
C THR A 569 -18.38 -18.66 5.59
N ALA A 570 -17.11 -18.29 5.45
CA ALA A 570 -16.72 -17.16 4.62
C ALA A 570 -17.06 -17.36 3.13
N ASP A 571 -17.00 -18.59 2.65
CA ASP A 571 -17.36 -18.94 1.26
C ASP A 571 -18.85 -18.73 0.99
N GLU A 572 -19.70 -19.11 1.92
CA GLU A 572 -21.13 -18.85 1.84
C GLU A 572 -21.44 -17.35 1.84
N VAL A 573 -20.74 -16.57 2.68
CA VAL A 573 -20.90 -15.11 2.70
C VAL A 573 -20.48 -14.50 1.37
N GLU A 574 -19.32 -14.88 0.85
CA GLU A 574 -18.80 -14.36 -0.43
C GLU A 574 -19.73 -14.71 -1.59
N GLU A 575 -20.25 -15.94 -1.64
CA GLU A 575 -21.21 -16.36 -2.66
C GLU A 575 -22.55 -15.62 -2.52
N LEU A 576 -23.06 -15.48 -1.29
CA LEU A 576 -24.27 -14.72 -1.02
C LEU A 576 -24.13 -13.26 -1.47
N VAL A 577 -23.05 -12.59 -1.08
CA VAL A 577 -22.73 -11.22 -1.49
C VAL A 577 -22.70 -11.12 -3.02
N ARG A 578 -22.01 -12.04 -3.69
CA ARG A 578 -21.92 -12.08 -5.16
C ARG A 578 -23.29 -12.22 -5.83
N VAL A 579 -24.11 -13.15 -5.35
CA VAL A 579 -25.43 -13.43 -5.92
C VAL A 579 -26.41 -12.30 -5.64
N ARG A 580 -26.47 -11.85 -4.38
CA ARG A 580 -27.46 -10.85 -3.94
C ARG A 580 -27.18 -9.46 -4.51
N LEU A 581 -25.90 -9.02 -4.50
CA LEU A 581 -25.55 -7.72 -5.09
C LEU A 581 -25.74 -7.71 -6.60
N GLY A 582 -25.39 -8.81 -7.29
CA GLY A 582 -25.61 -8.95 -8.72
C GLY A 582 -27.09 -8.98 -9.14
N ALA A 583 -27.95 -9.59 -8.30
CA ALA A 583 -29.39 -9.64 -8.53
C ALA A 583 -30.07 -8.30 -8.22
N GLU A 584 -29.71 -7.64 -7.11
CA GLU A 584 -30.34 -6.41 -6.64
C GLU A 584 -29.89 -5.18 -7.42
N TRP A 585 -28.59 -5.10 -7.74
CA TRP A 585 -27.98 -3.94 -8.43
C TRP A 585 -27.10 -4.36 -9.60
N PRO A 586 -27.64 -4.99 -10.66
CA PRO A 586 -26.88 -5.53 -11.79
C PRO A 586 -26.09 -4.46 -12.55
N GLN A 587 -26.51 -3.20 -12.53
CA GLN A 587 -25.82 -2.07 -13.12
C GLN A 587 -24.56 -1.65 -12.33
N LEU A 588 -24.49 -1.96 -11.04
CA LEU A 588 -23.33 -1.69 -10.18
C LEU A 588 -22.42 -2.92 -10.08
N PHE A 589 -23.01 -4.10 -10.10
CA PHE A 589 -22.35 -5.40 -9.96
C PHE A 589 -22.73 -6.32 -11.13
N PRO A 590 -22.26 -6.05 -12.35
CA PRO A 590 -22.57 -6.88 -13.50
C PRO A 590 -21.99 -8.30 -13.34
N PRO A 591 -22.56 -9.29 -14.05
CA PRO A 591 -22.05 -10.67 -13.98
C PRO A 591 -20.53 -10.75 -14.20
N GLY A 592 -19.83 -11.44 -13.31
CA GLY A 592 -18.37 -11.59 -13.36
C GLY A 592 -17.56 -10.40 -12.80
N SER A 593 -18.19 -9.33 -12.34
CA SER A 593 -17.48 -8.19 -11.69
C SER A 593 -17.03 -8.49 -10.26
N LEU A 594 -17.64 -9.47 -9.62
CA LEU A 594 -17.23 -9.94 -8.30
C LEU A 594 -16.51 -11.29 -8.44
N PRO A 595 -15.37 -11.47 -7.75
CA PRO A 595 -14.63 -12.73 -7.82
C PRO A 595 -15.51 -13.89 -7.34
N ALA A 596 -15.35 -15.05 -7.96
CA ALA A 596 -15.93 -16.27 -7.43
C ALA A 596 -15.28 -16.62 -6.08
N PRO A 597 -16.03 -17.18 -5.11
CA PRO A 597 -15.43 -17.61 -3.85
C PRO A 597 -14.27 -18.57 -4.13
N LYS A 598 -13.19 -18.42 -3.38
CA LYS A 598 -12.08 -19.38 -3.42
C LYS A 598 -12.65 -20.69 -2.85
N ARG A 599 -12.97 -21.67 -3.71
CA ARG A 599 -13.37 -23.01 -3.24
C ARG A 599 -12.22 -23.54 -2.39
N GLY A 600 -12.54 -23.86 -1.13
CA GLY A 600 -11.61 -24.26 -0.12
C GLY A 600 -10.65 -25.35 -0.57
N ALA A 601 -9.39 -25.23 -0.12
CA ALA A 601 -8.38 -26.26 -0.21
C ALA A 601 -8.70 -27.38 0.78
#